data_9b92031453a8bb8ea32233a07276b8f8
#
_entry.id   9b92031453a8bb8ea32233a07276b8f8
#
_cell.length_a   1.000
_cell.length_b   1.000
_cell.length_c   1.000
_cell.angle_alpha   90.00
_cell.angle_beta   90.00
_cell.angle_gamma   90.00
#
_symmetry.space_group_name_H-M   'P 1'
#
loop_
_entity.id
_entity.type
_entity.pdbx_description
1 polymer ?
#
loop_
_entity_poly.entity_id
_entity_poly.type
_entity_poly.pdbx_seq_one_letter_code
_entity_poly.pdbx_strand_id
1 'polypeptide(L)'
;MTASTPTPATTAPGAAHPTGGWRRDLRIAGTWWVASRAVYLLAALILGWTGHATPRQTGLPWPVDAYQRFDAGHLMRIASEGYFAFDSGHPAHDEAFFPGFPLLTRTLASLWGGAHPSIAAAVVAGTIVSWLAALAAGVLLVRITREYLTSGEFAGGRVRPHAAAGVFLLGPYSVFLMAPYTEGLFTTCALACWYLAMHRRWNWSLVAATAAGLVRVNGVFLLPMLLVMMLRQGWPHPNRSWWRVLTLAIPLCAPLGYLGYLWARTGDPLYWLHVQAEGWGRGSAPIWDVVVNSVRHIVSAEWFIGYQQVLEFVFLAIFLATLWWCWRLRRYEWLVFVAITLVSLCRGPVLLSLPRNGLDCFPVMLAMAAALSTRRRWLRWATLVLMAATAAINTLTLLADEWTG
;
A
#
# COMPACT_ATOMS: atom_id res chain seq x y z
N MET A 1 27.32 35.19 45.32
CA MET A 1 27.51 34.47 44.04
C MET A 1 26.27 33.59 43.81
N THR A 2 25.27 34.10 43.13
CA THR A 2 24.02 33.40 42.82
C THR A 2 24.15 32.87 41.40
N ALA A 3 24.17 31.53 41.28
CA ALA A 3 24.21 30.85 40.00
C ALA A 3 22.82 30.97 39.30
N SER A 4 22.79 31.63 38.18
CA SER A 4 21.62 31.70 37.29
C SER A 4 21.47 30.37 36.52
N THR A 5 20.38 29.66 36.75
CA THR A 5 19.92 28.52 35.94
C THR A 5 19.55 28.98 34.55
N PRO A 6 20.00 28.32 33.46
CA PRO A 6 19.59 28.67 32.12
C PRO A 6 18.14 28.20 31.86
N THR A 7 17.29 29.13 31.51
CA THR A 7 15.91 28.90 31.03
C THR A 7 15.95 28.09 29.74
N PRO A 8 15.17 27.01 29.60
CA PRO A 8 15.09 26.29 28.32
C PRO A 8 14.41 27.15 27.27
N ALA A 9 15.09 27.34 26.14
CA ALA A 9 14.58 28.07 24.98
C ALA A 9 13.32 27.39 24.46
N THR A 10 12.19 28.04 24.63
CA THR A 10 10.92 27.75 23.97
C THR A 10 11.05 28.09 22.50
N THR A 11 11.36 27.09 21.67
CA THR A 11 11.27 27.23 20.22
C THR A 11 9.79 27.42 19.83
N ALA A 12 9.46 28.64 19.44
CA ALA A 12 8.14 29.00 18.92
C ALA A 12 7.80 28.17 17.66
N PRO A 13 6.58 27.59 17.54
CA PRO A 13 6.12 26.95 16.33
C PRO A 13 5.61 28.00 15.36
N GLY A 14 6.49 28.49 14.49
CA GLY A 14 6.15 29.56 13.54
C GLY A 14 7.10 29.69 12.36
N ALA A 15 7.79 28.61 11.95
CA ALA A 15 8.54 28.62 10.71
C ALA A 15 7.56 28.56 9.53
N ALA A 16 7.45 29.63 8.77
CA ALA A 16 6.65 29.74 7.55
C ALA A 16 6.98 28.53 6.62
N HIS A 17 5.97 27.71 6.35
CA HIS A 17 6.10 26.64 5.37
C HIS A 17 6.43 27.24 4.01
N PRO A 18 7.52 26.83 3.33
CA PRO A 18 7.82 27.34 2.02
C PRO A 18 6.71 26.90 1.05
N THR A 19 5.89 27.88 0.64
CA THR A 19 4.71 27.70 -0.24
C THR A 19 5.06 27.13 -1.63
N GLY A 20 6.34 27.04 -1.99
CA GLY A 20 6.83 26.46 -3.26
C GLY A 20 7.05 24.95 -3.28
N GLY A 21 6.73 24.22 -2.21
CA GLY A 21 7.11 22.81 -2.05
C GLY A 21 6.36 21.82 -2.95
N TRP A 22 5.04 21.94 -3.10
CA TRP A 22 4.19 20.94 -3.78
C TRP A 22 4.49 20.78 -5.27
N ARG A 23 4.79 21.88 -5.99
CA ARG A 23 5.19 21.81 -7.40
C ARG A 23 6.50 21.03 -7.60
N ARG A 24 7.45 21.17 -6.68
CA ARG A 24 8.71 20.41 -6.70
C ARG A 24 8.45 18.94 -6.35
N ASP A 25 7.61 18.68 -5.37
CA ASP A 25 7.24 17.33 -4.96
C ASP A 25 6.54 16.58 -6.10
N LEU A 26 5.62 17.26 -6.79
CA LEU A 26 4.94 16.73 -7.98
C LEU A 26 5.92 16.46 -9.14
N ARG A 27 6.90 17.33 -9.37
CA ARG A 27 7.91 17.07 -10.41
C ARG A 27 8.74 15.82 -10.08
N ILE A 28 9.19 15.68 -8.84
CA ILE A 28 9.98 14.52 -8.41
C ILE A 28 9.15 13.24 -8.56
N ALA A 29 7.96 13.19 -7.96
CA ALA A 29 7.08 12.04 -8.05
C ALA A 29 6.64 11.76 -9.50
N GLY A 30 6.27 12.79 -10.25
CA GLY A 30 5.85 12.70 -11.64
C GLY A 30 6.92 12.12 -12.56
N THR A 31 8.19 12.49 -12.38
CA THR A 31 9.30 11.91 -13.15
C THR A 31 9.39 10.40 -12.95
N TRP A 32 9.36 9.92 -11.72
CA TRP A 32 9.39 8.50 -11.40
C TRP A 32 8.10 7.78 -11.81
N TRP A 33 6.97 8.46 -11.70
CA TRP A 33 5.68 7.94 -12.14
C TRP A 33 5.65 7.70 -13.65
N VAL A 34 6.10 8.67 -14.47
CA VAL A 34 6.22 8.50 -15.92
C VAL A 34 7.20 7.38 -16.26
N ALA A 35 8.37 7.37 -15.62
CA ALA A 35 9.37 6.33 -15.85
C ALA A 35 8.82 4.92 -15.55
N SER A 36 8.07 4.76 -14.46
CA SER A 36 7.47 3.47 -14.12
C SER A 36 6.41 3.04 -15.14
N ARG A 37 5.55 3.97 -15.60
CA ARG A 37 4.54 3.65 -16.64
C ARG A 37 5.19 3.26 -17.96
N ALA A 38 6.28 3.93 -18.32
CA ALA A 38 7.04 3.56 -19.52
C ALA A 38 7.59 2.12 -19.43
N VAL A 39 8.16 1.72 -18.28
CA VAL A 39 8.65 0.36 -18.06
C VAL A 39 7.52 -0.65 -18.21
N TYR A 40 6.39 -0.43 -17.57
CA TYR A 40 5.27 -1.37 -17.56
C TYR A 40 4.57 -1.46 -18.92
N LEU A 41 4.34 -0.32 -19.57
CA LEU A 41 3.76 -0.32 -20.92
C LEU A 41 4.71 -0.99 -21.92
N LEU A 42 6.02 -0.76 -21.82
CA LEU A 42 7.00 -1.43 -22.67
C LEU A 42 6.99 -2.95 -22.44
N ALA A 43 6.92 -3.42 -21.19
CA ALA A 43 6.81 -4.84 -20.88
C ALA A 43 5.54 -5.45 -21.52
N ALA A 44 4.40 -4.79 -21.42
CA ALA A 44 3.17 -5.24 -22.05
C ALA A 44 3.26 -5.26 -23.59
N LEU A 45 3.86 -4.24 -24.19
CA LEU A 45 4.07 -4.19 -25.65
C LEU A 45 5.00 -5.29 -26.13
N ILE A 46 6.09 -5.57 -25.41
CA ILE A 46 7.03 -6.67 -25.74
C ILE A 46 6.28 -8.00 -25.69
N LEU A 47 5.49 -8.25 -24.65
CA LEU A 47 4.74 -9.50 -24.51
C LEU A 47 3.70 -9.65 -25.64
N GLY A 48 3.00 -8.55 -26.00
CA GLY A 48 2.08 -8.53 -27.13
C GLY A 48 2.78 -8.82 -28.46
N TRP A 49 3.96 -8.24 -28.67
CA TRP A 49 4.75 -8.45 -29.88
C TRP A 49 5.33 -9.88 -30.00
N THR A 50 5.70 -10.50 -28.89
CA THR A 50 6.20 -11.88 -28.88
C THR A 50 5.13 -12.95 -29.07
N GLY A 51 3.86 -12.57 -29.13
CA GLY A 51 2.73 -13.49 -29.27
C GLY A 51 2.35 -14.27 -28.00
N HIS A 52 2.96 -13.95 -26.85
CA HIS A 52 2.65 -14.57 -25.56
C HIS A 52 1.57 -13.81 -24.77
N ALA A 53 0.92 -12.85 -25.43
CA ALA A 53 -0.17 -12.11 -24.83
C ALA A 53 -1.43 -12.98 -24.72
N THR A 54 -2.04 -13.01 -23.55
CA THR A 54 -3.34 -13.65 -23.32
C THR A 54 -4.41 -12.59 -23.09
N PRO A 55 -5.21 -12.19 -24.13
CA PRO A 55 -6.26 -11.19 -23.99
C PRO A 55 -7.33 -11.63 -22.99
N ARG A 56 -7.92 -10.69 -22.24
CA ARG A 56 -9.01 -10.94 -21.28
C ARG A 56 -10.40 -10.75 -21.87
N GLN A 57 -10.49 -10.48 -23.15
CA GLN A 57 -11.77 -10.34 -23.88
C GLN A 57 -12.69 -9.23 -23.34
N THR A 58 -12.13 -8.19 -22.73
CA THR A 58 -12.91 -7.03 -22.28
C THR A 58 -13.33 -6.11 -23.42
N GLY A 59 -12.83 -6.34 -24.64
CA GLY A 59 -13.00 -5.45 -25.78
C GLY A 59 -12.05 -4.25 -25.78
N LEU A 60 -11.16 -4.15 -24.80
CA LEU A 60 -10.16 -3.09 -24.72
C LEU A 60 -8.90 -3.46 -25.52
N PRO A 61 -8.19 -2.45 -26.06
CA PRO A 61 -6.93 -2.69 -26.75
C PRO A 61 -5.85 -3.14 -25.75
N TRP A 62 -5.00 -4.06 -26.20
CA TRP A 62 -3.74 -4.32 -25.57
C TRP A 62 -2.87 -3.04 -25.59
N PRO A 63 -2.24 -2.59 -24.49
CA PRO A 63 -1.97 -3.27 -23.23
C PRO A 63 -2.95 -2.95 -22.07
N VAL A 64 -4.02 -2.22 -22.27
CA VAL A 64 -4.96 -1.89 -21.18
C VAL A 64 -5.67 -3.13 -20.66
N ASP A 65 -6.11 -4.00 -21.55
CA ASP A 65 -6.71 -5.29 -21.21
C ASP A 65 -5.75 -6.21 -20.44
N ALA A 66 -4.45 -6.08 -20.68
CA ALA A 66 -3.40 -6.92 -20.13
C ALA A 66 -3.35 -6.91 -18.60
N TYR A 67 -3.65 -5.78 -17.96
CA TYR A 67 -3.51 -5.59 -16.51
C TYR A 67 -4.73 -6.01 -15.70
N GLN A 68 -5.79 -6.49 -16.35
CA GLN A 68 -6.97 -7.05 -15.67
C GLN A 68 -6.71 -8.51 -15.28
N ARG A 69 -5.84 -8.75 -14.31
CA ARG A 69 -5.41 -10.07 -13.85
C ARG A 69 -5.72 -10.27 -12.38
N PHE A 70 -6.00 -11.51 -11.99
CA PHE A 70 -6.19 -11.91 -10.59
C PHE A 70 -7.16 -10.99 -9.83
N ASP A 71 -6.74 -10.35 -8.74
CA ASP A 71 -7.59 -9.47 -7.92
C ASP A 71 -8.25 -8.34 -8.73
N ALA A 72 -7.58 -7.86 -9.80
CA ALA A 72 -8.18 -6.85 -10.67
C ALA A 72 -9.47 -7.35 -11.33
N GLY A 73 -9.55 -8.63 -11.68
CA GLY A 73 -10.77 -9.25 -12.20
C GLY A 73 -11.93 -9.13 -11.23
N HIS A 74 -11.70 -9.51 -9.96
CA HIS A 74 -12.68 -9.39 -8.89
C HIS A 74 -13.13 -7.93 -8.67
N LEU A 75 -12.15 -7.03 -8.52
CA LEU A 75 -12.41 -5.60 -8.27
C LEU A 75 -13.22 -4.95 -9.39
N MET A 76 -12.94 -5.28 -10.65
CA MET A 76 -13.66 -4.72 -11.80
C MET A 76 -15.05 -5.31 -11.93
N ARG A 77 -15.24 -6.61 -11.61
CA ARG A 77 -16.56 -7.23 -11.55
C ARG A 77 -17.42 -6.61 -10.46
N ILE A 78 -16.89 -6.42 -9.24
CA ILE A 78 -17.62 -5.71 -8.18
C ILE A 78 -18.01 -4.29 -8.64
N ALA A 79 -17.10 -3.59 -9.34
CA ALA A 79 -17.37 -2.25 -9.83
C ALA A 79 -18.47 -2.21 -10.89
N SER A 80 -18.56 -3.20 -11.80
CA SER A 80 -19.57 -3.27 -12.85
C SER A 80 -20.90 -3.86 -12.36
N GLU A 81 -20.85 -4.98 -11.64
CA GLU A 81 -22.02 -5.81 -11.32
C GLU A 81 -22.44 -5.72 -9.85
N GLY A 82 -21.50 -5.39 -8.95
CA GLY A 82 -21.71 -5.41 -7.49
C GLY A 82 -21.34 -6.75 -6.86
N TYR A 83 -21.54 -6.82 -5.55
CA TYR A 83 -21.35 -8.06 -4.79
C TYR A 83 -22.53 -9.02 -5.02
N PHE A 84 -22.27 -10.33 -4.92
CA PHE A 84 -23.25 -11.41 -5.07
C PHE A 84 -23.91 -11.44 -6.47
N ALA A 85 -23.32 -10.81 -7.49
CA ALA A 85 -23.88 -10.81 -8.85
C ALA A 85 -23.60 -12.11 -9.60
N PHE A 86 -22.66 -12.91 -9.18
CA PHE A 86 -22.21 -14.11 -9.87
C PHE A 86 -22.88 -15.37 -9.30
N ASP A 87 -23.92 -15.87 -9.98
CA ASP A 87 -24.66 -17.06 -9.63
C ASP A 87 -24.31 -18.22 -10.59
N SER A 88 -23.04 -18.64 -10.60
CA SER A 88 -22.57 -19.76 -11.43
C SER A 88 -22.45 -21.09 -10.68
N GLY A 89 -23.00 -21.17 -9.48
CA GLY A 89 -22.87 -22.35 -8.61
C GLY A 89 -21.48 -22.51 -7.98
N HIS A 90 -20.53 -21.64 -8.31
CA HIS A 90 -19.21 -21.54 -7.65
C HIS A 90 -19.05 -20.13 -7.11
N PRO A 91 -18.79 -19.97 -5.80
CA PRO A 91 -18.61 -18.66 -5.21
C PRO A 91 -17.39 -17.97 -5.84
N ALA A 92 -17.59 -16.77 -6.36
CA ALA A 92 -16.50 -15.97 -6.95
C ALA A 92 -15.56 -15.40 -5.90
N HIS A 93 -15.91 -15.47 -4.62
CA HIS A 93 -15.18 -14.90 -3.48
C HIS A 93 -14.90 -13.39 -3.59
N ASP A 94 -15.72 -12.66 -4.35
CA ASP A 94 -15.62 -11.20 -4.52
C ASP A 94 -15.74 -10.47 -3.19
N GLU A 95 -16.45 -11.04 -2.23
CA GLU A 95 -16.68 -10.49 -0.90
C GLU A 95 -15.42 -10.43 -0.03
N ALA A 96 -14.33 -11.06 -0.45
CA ALA A 96 -13.01 -10.88 0.18
C ALA A 96 -12.49 -9.43 0.05
N PHE A 97 -12.93 -8.70 -0.98
CA PHE A 97 -12.46 -7.36 -1.31
C PHE A 97 -13.34 -6.27 -0.69
N PHE A 98 -12.72 -5.27 -0.10
CA PHE A 98 -13.40 -4.14 0.51
C PHE A 98 -13.94 -3.15 -0.54
N PRO A 99 -15.06 -2.45 -0.26
CA PRO A 99 -15.82 -1.73 -1.26
C PRO A 99 -15.19 -0.42 -1.75
N GLY A 100 -14.21 0.15 -1.06
CA GLY A 100 -13.73 1.51 -1.33
C GLY A 100 -13.18 1.69 -2.76
N PHE A 101 -12.33 0.79 -3.22
CA PHE A 101 -11.79 0.86 -4.57
C PHE A 101 -12.84 0.56 -5.65
N PRO A 102 -13.63 -0.53 -5.56
CA PRO A 102 -14.71 -0.79 -6.53
C PRO A 102 -15.76 0.32 -6.60
N LEU A 103 -16.19 0.88 -5.47
CA LEU A 103 -17.17 1.99 -5.45
C LEU A 103 -16.62 3.25 -6.12
N LEU A 104 -15.36 3.63 -5.84
CA LEU A 104 -14.74 4.77 -6.50
C LEU A 104 -14.60 4.52 -8.01
N THR A 105 -14.20 3.30 -8.39
CA THR A 105 -14.10 2.87 -9.78
C THR A 105 -15.46 2.93 -10.48
N ARG A 106 -16.52 2.38 -9.86
CA ARG A 106 -17.89 2.45 -10.38
C ARG A 106 -18.35 3.89 -10.57
N THR A 107 -18.14 4.74 -9.54
CA THR A 107 -18.50 6.15 -9.59
C THR A 107 -17.82 6.88 -10.75
N LEU A 108 -16.53 6.62 -10.97
CA LEU A 108 -15.81 7.20 -12.10
C LEU A 108 -16.32 6.63 -13.44
N ALA A 109 -16.49 5.30 -13.54
CA ALA A 109 -16.94 4.64 -14.75
C ALA A 109 -18.36 5.09 -15.18
N SER A 110 -19.22 5.43 -14.21
CA SER A 110 -20.58 5.88 -14.48
C SER A 110 -20.66 7.23 -15.22
N LEU A 111 -19.57 8.02 -15.21
CA LEU A 111 -19.51 9.30 -15.95
C LEU A 111 -19.63 9.11 -17.46
N TRP A 112 -19.27 7.93 -17.99
CA TRP A 112 -19.38 7.60 -19.43
C TRP A 112 -20.10 6.27 -19.70
N GLY A 113 -20.20 5.37 -18.71
CA GLY A 113 -20.84 4.07 -18.83
C GLY A 113 -22.28 4.02 -18.28
N GLY A 114 -22.80 5.13 -17.73
CA GLY A 114 -24.12 5.17 -17.10
C GLY A 114 -24.19 4.44 -15.76
N ALA A 115 -25.41 4.22 -15.26
CA ALA A 115 -25.64 3.63 -13.92
C ALA A 115 -25.11 2.19 -13.76
N HIS A 116 -25.00 1.46 -14.85
CA HIS A 116 -24.47 0.09 -14.92
C HIS A 116 -23.29 0.05 -15.89
N PRO A 117 -22.09 0.50 -15.47
CA PRO A 117 -20.92 0.54 -16.32
C PRO A 117 -20.50 -0.88 -16.73
N SER A 118 -20.11 -1.04 -17.99
CA SER A 118 -19.54 -2.30 -18.48
C SER A 118 -18.21 -2.62 -17.80
N ILE A 119 -17.79 -3.87 -17.87
CA ILE A 119 -16.48 -4.30 -17.37
C ILE A 119 -15.33 -3.48 -18.01
N ALA A 120 -15.43 -3.17 -19.31
CA ALA A 120 -14.47 -2.33 -20.01
C ALA A 120 -14.40 -0.91 -19.41
N ALA A 121 -15.54 -0.30 -19.12
CA ALA A 121 -15.61 1.01 -18.48
C ALA A 121 -15.01 0.96 -17.06
N ALA A 122 -15.27 -0.12 -16.30
CA ALA A 122 -14.69 -0.33 -14.99
C ALA A 122 -13.16 -0.50 -15.05
N VAL A 123 -12.62 -1.25 -16.02
CA VAL A 123 -11.17 -1.43 -16.21
C VAL A 123 -10.48 -0.10 -16.50
N VAL A 124 -11.03 0.71 -17.39
CA VAL A 124 -10.49 2.05 -17.70
C VAL A 124 -10.52 2.93 -16.45
N ALA A 125 -11.67 2.99 -15.76
CA ALA A 125 -11.82 3.80 -14.55
C ALA A 125 -10.89 3.33 -13.43
N GLY A 126 -10.82 2.04 -13.15
CA GLY A 126 -9.95 1.45 -12.13
C GLY A 126 -8.47 1.72 -12.41
N THR A 127 -8.06 1.65 -13.69
CA THR A 127 -6.71 2.01 -14.12
C THR A 127 -6.41 3.49 -13.85
N ILE A 128 -7.33 4.39 -14.19
CA ILE A 128 -7.20 5.83 -13.91
C ILE A 128 -7.09 6.07 -12.39
N VAL A 129 -7.96 5.45 -11.60
CA VAL A 129 -7.92 5.55 -10.13
C VAL A 129 -6.56 5.09 -9.59
N SER A 130 -6.07 3.92 -10.00
CA SER A 130 -4.76 3.39 -9.57
C SER A 130 -3.61 4.31 -9.95
N TRP A 131 -3.62 4.85 -11.18
CA TRP A 131 -2.56 5.73 -11.67
C TRP A 131 -2.51 7.06 -10.92
N LEU A 132 -3.67 7.69 -10.72
CA LEU A 132 -3.76 8.95 -9.98
C LEU A 132 -3.42 8.76 -8.51
N ALA A 133 -3.89 7.68 -7.91
CA ALA A 133 -3.57 7.32 -6.53
C ALA A 133 -2.07 7.05 -6.35
N ALA A 134 -1.43 6.30 -7.25
CA ALA A 134 0.01 6.07 -7.20
C ALA A 134 0.82 7.37 -7.31
N LEU A 135 0.38 8.33 -8.16
CA LEU A 135 1.00 9.65 -8.24
C LEU A 135 0.81 10.43 -6.93
N ALA A 136 -0.39 10.45 -6.38
CA ALA A 136 -0.70 11.14 -5.12
C ALA A 136 0.10 10.56 -3.94
N ALA A 137 0.18 9.22 -3.83
CA ALA A 137 1.02 8.56 -2.85
C ALA A 137 2.49 8.92 -3.01
N GLY A 138 3.01 8.93 -4.24
CA GLY A 138 4.38 9.35 -4.54
C GLY A 138 4.65 10.79 -4.13
N VAL A 139 3.73 11.71 -4.40
CA VAL A 139 3.84 13.13 -3.99
C VAL A 139 3.85 13.27 -2.46
N LEU A 140 2.93 12.60 -1.77
CA LEU A 140 2.88 12.59 -0.30
C LEU A 140 4.15 12.00 0.31
N LEU A 141 4.66 10.90 -0.24
CA LEU A 141 5.89 10.26 0.23
C LEU A 141 7.10 11.19 0.07
N VAL A 142 7.23 11.86 -1.08
CA VAL A 142 8.26 12.88 -1.32
C VAL A 142 8.12 14.05 -0.35
N ARG A 143 6.89 14.52 -0.12
CA ARG A 143 6.59 15.63 0.81
C ARG A 143 6.99 15.29 2.23
N ILE A 144 6.53 14.15 2.74
CA ILE A 144 6.86 13.65 4.08
C ILE A 144 8.38 13.51 4.24
N THR A 145 9.05 12.91 3.25
CA THR A 145 10.51 12.75 3.27
C THR A 145 11.23 14.10 3.35
N ARG A 146 10.76 15.11 2.63
CA ARG A 146 11.37 16.46 2.66
C ARG A 146 11.15 17.15 4.00
N GLU A 147 9.97 17.04 4.58
CA GLU A 147 9.68 17.63 5.88
C GLU A 147 10.52 17.00 6.98
N TYR A 148 10.69 15.69 6.98
CA TYR A 148 11.62 15.00 7.90
C TYR A 148 13.09 15.39 7.70
N LEU A 149 13.51 15.69 6.47
CA LEU A 149 14.87 16.19 6.21
C LEU A 149 15.10 17.58 6.79
N THR A 150 14.09 18.46 6.71
CA THR A 150 14.20 19.84 7.22
C THR A 150 14.09 19.91 8.72
N SER A 151 13.34 19.02 9.36
CA SER A 151 13.19 18.96 10.83
C SER A 151 14.37 18.33 11.56
N GLY A 152 15.32 17.74 10.83
CA GLY A 152 16.46 17.01 11.44
C GLY A 152 16.07 15.72 12.17
N GLU A 153 14.81 15.31 12.09
CA GLU A 153 14.27 14.16 12.82
C GLU A 153 14.82 12.80 12.36
N PHE A 154 15.41 12.74 11.16
CA PHE A 154 16.21 11.59 10.72
C PHE A 154 17.67 11.74 11.19
N ALA A 155 17.90 11.83 12.49
CA ALA A 155 19.25 11.82 13.04
C ALA A 155 19.97 10.52 12.64
N GLY A 156 20.92 10.63 11.70
CA GLY A 156 21.74 9.51 11.22
C GLY A 156 21.47 9.01 9.80
N GLY A 157 20.41 9.41 9.13
CA GLY A 157 20.14 8.97 7.76
C GLY A 157 19.38 9.99 6.93
N ARG A 158 20.03 10.59 5.95
CA ARG A 158 19.38 11.52 4.98
C ARG A 158 18.58 10.71 3.97
N VAL A 159 17.26 10.57 4.16
CA VAL A 159 16.40 9.97 3.12
C VAL A 159 16.25 10.97 1.97
N ARG A 160 16.63 10.55 0.77
CA ARG A 160 16.52 11.41 -0.42
C ARG A 160 15.13 11.31 -1.03
N PRO A 161 14.43 12.42 -1.34
CA PRO A 161 13.09 12.38 -1.95
C PRO A 161 13.02 11.56 -3.23
N HIS A 162 14.04 11.67 -4.10
CA HIS A 162 14.13 10.83 -5.30
C HIS A 162 14.27 9.34 -5.01
N ALA A 163 14.99 8.97 -3.93
CA ALA A 163 15.08 7.57 -3.54
C ALA A 163 13.74 7.04 -3.02
N ALA A 164 13.00 7.84 -2.26
CA ALA A 164 11.68 7.47 -1.76
C ALA A 164 10.69 7.26 -2.92
N ALA A 165 10.62 8.20 -3.87
CA ALA A 165 9.77 8.07 -5.05
C ALA A 165 10.18 6.89 -5.94
N GLY A 166 11.50 6.68 -6.16
CA GLY A 166 12.02 5.60 -6.97
C GLY A 166 11.74 4.23 -6.38
N VAL A 167 11.96 4.04 -5.07
CA VAL A 167 11.66 2.79 -4.36
C VAL A 167 10.17 2.45 -4.44
N PHE A 168 9.29 3.43 -4.27
CA PHE A 168 7.85 3.21 -4.32
C PHE A 168 7.34 2.93 -5.73
N LEU A 169 7.74 3.73 -6.73
CA LEU A 169 7.17 3.71 -8.08
C LEU A 169 7.87 2.73 -9.04
N LEU A 170 9.10 2.29 -8.72
CA LEU A 170 9.88 1.30 -9.49
C LEU A 170 10.32 0.10 -8.64
N GLY A 171 9.74 -0.08 -7.46
CA GLY A 171 10.00 -1.24 -6.63
C GLY A 171 9.54 -2.54 -7.31
N PRO A 172 10.03 -3.70 -6.87
CA PRO A 172 9.79 -5.00 -7.51
C PRO A 172 8.32 -5.33 -7.77
N TYR A 173 7.41 -4.85 -6.91
CA TYR A 173 5.97 -5.14 -6.98
C TYR A 173 5.13 -3.91 -7.33
N SER A 174 5.75 -2.82 -7.81
CA SER A 174 5.03 -1.61 -8.20
C SER A 174 4.18 -1.77 -9.48
N VAL A 175 4.17 -2.94 -10.11
CA VAL A 175 3.17 -3.32 -11.13
C VAL A 175 1.74 -3.21 -10.59
N PHE A 176 1.52 -3.46 -9.29
CA PHE A 176 0.22 -3.26 -8.62
C PHE A 176 -0.20 -1.78 -8.49
N LEU A 177 0.72 -0.85 -8.77
CA LEU A 177 0.40 0.58 -8.93
C LEU A 177 0.05 0.94 -10.39
N MET A 178 0.28 0.01 -11.33
CA MET A 178 -0.06 0.14 -12.76
C MET A 178 -1.42 -0.47 -13.06
N ALA A 179 -1.64 -1.69 -12.58
CA ALA A 179 -2.88 -2.43 -12.71
C ALA A 179 -4.04 -1.81 -11.88
N PRO A 180 -5.31 -2.08 -12.18
CA PRO A 180 -6.45 -1.59 -11.42
C PRO A 180 -6.59 -2.33 -10.08
N TYR A 181 -5.71 -2.00 -9.15
CA TYR A 181 -5.53 -2.61 -7.84
C TYR A 181 -5.67 -1.59 -6.70
N THR A 182 -5.83 -2.09 -5.48
CA THR A 182 -6.12 -1.28 -4.29
C THR A 182 -4.91 -0.57 -3.69
N GLU A 183 -3.68 -1.02 -3.99
CA GLU A 183 -2.43 -0.62 -3.32
C GLU A 183 -2.16 0.88 -3.42
N GLY A 184 -2.29 1.46 -4.61
CA GLY A 184 -2.08 2.90 -4.81
C GLY A 184 -3.04 3.76 -3.99
N LEU A 185 -4.32 3.40 -3.98
CA LEU A 185 -5.36 4.13 -3.25
C LEU A 185 -5.20 3.98 -1.74
N PHE A 186 -4.94 2.76 -1.27
CA PHE A 186 -4.68 2.50 0.15
C PHE A 186 -3.46 3.29 0.65
N THR A 187 -2.33 3.21 -0.08
CA THR A 187 -1.11 3.92 0.30
C THR A 187 -1.31 5.43 0.30
N THR A 188 -2.10 5.97 -0.64
CA THR A 188 -2.47 7.39 -0.64
C THR A 188 -3.22 7.76 0.64
N CYS A 189 -4.24 6.98 1.01
CA CYS A 189 -5.02 7.21 2.22
C CYS A 189 -4.16 7.07 3.49
N ALA A 190 -3.29 6.07 3.57
CA ALA A 190 -2.38 5.85 4.70
C ALA A 190 -1.37 6.98 4.86
N LEU A 191 -0.75 7.44 3.77
CA LEU A 191 0.18 8.57 3.77
C LEU A 191 -0.54 9.90 4.07
N ALA A 192 -1.76 10.11 3.55
CA ALA A 192 -2.57 11.27 3.88
C ALA A 192 -2.94 11.28 5.37
N CYS A 193 -3.36 10.13 5.90
CA CYS A 193 -3.64 9.94 7.32
C CYS A 193 -2.42 10.34 8.16
N TRP A 194 -1.25 9.79 7.85
CA TRP A 194 0.00 10.10 8.53
C TRP A 194 0.39 11.59 8.41
N TYR A 195 0.37 12.14 7.19
CA TYR A 195 0.71 13.54 6.93
C TYR A 195 -0.17 14.51 7.70
N LEU A 196 -1.47 14.27 7.72
CA LEU A 196 -2.44 15.10 8.44
C LEU A 196 -2.24 15.01 9.96
N ALA A 197 -1.94 13.82 10.49
CA ALA A 197 -1.62 13.63 11.91
C ALA A 197 -0.32 14.33 12.31
N MET A 198 0.73 14.32 11.46
CA MET A 198 1.95 15.11 11.68
C MET A 198 1.65 16.60 11.90
N HIS A 199 0.66 17.14 11.17
CA HIS A 199 0.23 18.53 11.26
C HIS A 199 -0.91 18.76 12.28
N ARG A 200 -1.17 17.78 13.16
CA ARG A 200 -2.23 17.81 14.18
C ARG A 200 -3.64 18.04 13.63
N ARG A 201 -3.86 17.76 12.34
CA ARG A 201 -5.18 17.82 11.68
C ARG A 201 -5.93 16.50 11.89
N TRP A 202 -6.20 16.18 13.14
CA TRP A 202 -6.71 14.87 13.57
C TRP A 202 -8.01 14.47 12.88
N ASN A 203 -8.98 15.38 12.74
CA ASN A 203 -10.26 15.05 12.10
C ASN A 203 -10.06 14.56 10.64
N TRP A 204 -9.23 15.26 9.88
CA TRP A 204 -8.92 14.86 8.51
C TRP A 204 -8.05 13.60 8.44
N SER A 205 -7.19 13.39 9.43
CA SER A 205 -6.44 12.14 9.58
C SER A 205 -7.36 10.94 9.79
N LEU A 206 -8.40 11.10 10.64
CA LEU A 206 -9.42 10.06 10.87
C LEU A 206 -10.26 9.79 9.60
N VAL A 207 -10.62 10.82 8.84
CA VAL A 207 -11.29 10.66 7.54
C VAL A 207 -10.42 9.86 6.58
N ALA A 208 -9.12 10.17 6.49
CA ALA A 208 -8.19 9.42 5.64
C ALA A 208 -8.00 7.97 6.12
N ALA A 209 -7.97 7.72 7.45
CA ALA A 209 -7.93 6.37 8.02
C ALA A 209 -9.20 5.58 7.72
N THR A 210 -10.39 6.23 7.78
CA THR A 210 -11.68 5.64 7.39
C THR A 210 -11.66 5.23 5.93
N ALA A 211 -11.18 6.12 5.05
CA ALA A 211 -11.03 5.82 3.63
C ALA A 211 -10.08 4.64 3.40
N ALA A 212 -8.93 4.57 4.12
CA ALA A 212 -8.03 3.42 4.05
C ALA A 212 -8.73 2.13 4.47
N GLY A 213 -9.54 2.15 5.54
CA GLY A 213 -10.32 1.01 6.02
C GLY A 213 -11.43 0.56 5.05
N LEU A 214 -11.97 1.48 4.24
CA LEU A 214 -12.90 1.15 3.15
C LEU A 214 -12.19 0.47 1.97
N VAL A 215 -10.91 0.77 1.74
CA VAL A 215 -10.13 0.20 0.63
C VAL A 215 -9.57 -1.18 0.99
N ARG A 216 -9.04 -1.33 2.20
CA ARG A 216 -8.45 -2.59 2.69
C ARG A 216 -8.65 -2.70 4.21
N VAL A 217 -8.86 -3.91 4.71
CA VAL A 217 -8.94 -4.18 6.16
C VAL A 217 -7.71 -3.68 6.92
N ASN A 218 -6.53 -3.69 6.28
CA ASN A 218 -5.27 -3.21 6.85
C ASN A 218 -5.31 -1.73 7.28
N GLY A 219 -6.31 -0.96 6.83
CA GLY A 219 -6.57 0.40 7.33
C GLY A 219 -6.78 0.47 8.84
N VAL A 220 -7.26 -0.62 9.46
CA VAL A 220 -7.38 -0.73 10.93
C VAL A 220 -6.01 -0.64 11.61
N PHE A 221 -4.93 -1.05 10.96
CA PHE A 221 -3.57 -1.01 11.53
C PHE A 221 -3.03 0.42 11.70
N LEU A 222 -3.65 1.40 11.04
CA LEU A 222 -3.34 2.82 11.24
C LEU A 222 -3.77 3.31 12.62
N LEU A 223 -4.77 2.70 13.26
CA LEU A 223 -5.32 3.18 14.54
C LEU A 223 -4.33 3.09 15.70
N PRO A 224 -3.65 1.94 15.94
CA PRO A 224 -2.59 1.86 16.94
C PRO A 224 -1.43 2.83 16.64
N MET A 225 -1.08 3.02 15.37
CA MET A 225 -0.08 4.01 14.95
C MET A 225 -0.50 5.43 15.34
N LEU A 226 -1.75 5.82 15.04
CA LEU A 226 -2.30 7.12 15.41
C LEU A 226 -2.36 7.30 16.92
N LEU A 227 -2.76 6.27 17.67
CA LEU A 227 -2.80 6.31 19.13
C LEU A 227 -1.41 6.63 19.72
N VAL A 228 -0.38 5.88 19.29
CA VAL A 228 0.99 6.12 19.74
C VAL A 228 1.44 7.54 19.38
N MET A 229 1.11 8.02 18.18
CA MET A 229 1.44 9.36 17.74
C MET A 229 0.74 10.43 18.56
N MET A 230 -0.55 10.26 18.87
CA MET A 230 -1.33 11.16 19.73
C MET A 230 -0.70 11.27 21.12
N LEU A 231 -0.37 10.13 21.73
CA LEU A 231 0.26 10.09 23.06
C LEU A 231 1.63 10.80 23.05
N ARG A 232 2.45 10.57 22.02
CA ARG A 232 3.77 11.22 21.88
C ARG A 232 3.68 12.73 21.66
N GLN A 233 2.62 13.20 21.04
CA GLN A 233 2.36 14.65 20.86
C GLN A 233 1.76 15.31 22.10
N GLY A 234 1.67 14.60 23.23
CA GLY A 234 1.12 15.10 24.48
C GLY A 234 -0.39 15.32 24.42
N TRP A 235 -1.11 14.54 23.62
CA TRP A 235 -2.54 14.63 23.46
C TRP A 235 -3.22 13.33 23.95
N PRO A 236 -4.32 13.38 24.71
CA PRO A 236 -5.02 14.58 25.18
C PRO A 236 -4.26 15.28 26.32
N HIS A 237 -4.30 16.62 26.38
CA HIS A 237 -3.79 17.33 27.55
C HIS A 237 -4.59 16.91 28.80
N PRO A 238 -3.93 16.85 30.01
CA PRO A 238 -4.57 16.39 31.25
C PRO A 238 -5.88 17.10 31.58
N ASN A 239 -6.05 18.37 31.13
CA ASN A 239 -7.24 19.20 31.32
C ASN A 239 -8.21 19.17 30.15
N ARG A 240 -8.02 18.35 29.12
CA ARG A 240 -8.93 18.24 27.97
C ARG A 240 -9.27 16.76 27.72
N SER A 241 -10.54 16.51 27.91
CA SER A 241 -11.36 15.37 27.45
C SER A 241 -10.63 14.14 26.88
N TRP A 242 -10.23 13.22 27.75
CA TRP A 242 -9.70 11.90 27.37
C TRP A 242 -10.64 11.16 26.38
N TRP A 243 -11.94 11.46 26.39
CA TRP A 243 -12.93 10.87 25.50
C TRP A 243 -12.59 11.10 24.00
N ARG A 244 -11.75 12.08 23.67
CA ARG A 244 -11.30 12.28 22.28
C ARG A 244 -10.45 11.12 21.77
N VAL A 245 -9.84 10.30 22.64
CA VAL A 245 -9.20 9.05 22.22
C VAL A 245 -10.23 8.11 21.59
N LEU A 246 -11.50 8.17 22.03
CA LEU A 246 -12.57 7.38 21.45
C LEU A 246 -12.85 7.75 19.98
N THR A 247 -12.49 8.97 19.54
CA THR A 247 -12.62 9.32 18.12
C THR A 247 -11.74 8.45 17.21
N LEU A 248 -10.68 7.81 17.75
CA LEU A 248 -9.90 6.81 17.03
C LEU A 248 -10.72 5.57 16.65
N ALA A 249 -11.87 5.35 17.26
CA ALA A 249 -12.79 4.29 16.87
C ALA A 249 -13.58 4.62 15.59
N ILE A 250 -13.68 5.89 15.19
CA ILE A 250 -14.45 6.32 14.01
C ILE A 250 -14.02 5.55 12.74
N PRO A 251 -12.72 5.38 12.42
CA PRO A 251 -12.34 4.63 11.24
C PRO A 251 -12.78 3.17 11.22
N LEU A 252 -13.11 2.57 12.38
CA LEU A 252 -13.67 1.21 12.44
C LEU A 252 -15.07 1.11 11.81
N CYS A 253 -15.80 2.22 11.68
CA CYS A 253 -17.12 2.22 11.05
C CYS A 253 -17.05 1.70 9.59
N ALA A 254 -15.93 1.90 8.89
CA ALA A 254 -15.75 1.46 7.53
C ALA A 254 -15.68 -0.08 7.41
N PRO A 255 -14.71 -0.79 8.03
CA PRO A 255 -14.67 -2.24 7.97
C PRO A 255 -15.87 -2.88 8.69
N LEU A 256 -16.31 -2.37 9.83
CA LEU A 256 -17.47 -2.93 10.53
C LEU A 256 -18.76 -2.75 9.73
N GLY A 257 -18.93 -1.63 9.04
CA GLY A 257 -20.06 -1.40 8.14
C GLY A 257 -20.10 -2.41 7.00
N TYR A 258 -18.94 -2.72 6.40
CA TYR A 258 -18.84 -3.74 5.36
C TYR A 258 -19.12 -5.14 5.90
N LEU A 259 -18.52 -5.53 7.02
CA LEU A 259 -18.79 -6.82 7.67
C LEU A 259 -20.27 -6.95 8.08
N GLY A 260 -20.88 -5.87 8.59
CA GLY A 260 -22.31 -5.81 8.88
C GLY A 260 -23.19 -5.96 7.63
N TYR A 261 -22.80 -5.40 6.50
CA TYR A 261 -23.45 -5.61 5.21
C TYR A 261 -23.40 -7.09 4.79
N LEU A 262 -22.22 -7.72 4.88
CA LEU A 262 -22.07 -9.16 4.56
C LEU A 262 -22.95 -10.02 5.47
N TRP A 263 -22.90 -9.76 6.78
CA TRP A 263 -23.73 -10.47 7.75
C TRP A 263 -25.22 -10.32 7.42
N ALA A 264 -25.68 -9.11 7.13
CA ALA A 264 -27.09 -8.87 6.78
C ALA A 264 -27.50 -9.59 5.49
N ARG A 265 -26.57 -9.82 4.55
CA ARG A 265 -26.84 -10.50 3.27
C ARG A 265 -26.81 -12.03 3.38
N THR A 266 -25.97 -12.57 4.25
CA THR A 266 -25.68 -14.03 4.31
C THR A 266 -26.18 -14.70 5.58
N GLY A 267 -26.50 -13.94 6.63
CA GLY A 267 -26.81 -14.48 7.96
C GLY A 267 -25.57 -14.94 8.75
N ASP A 268 -24.38 -14.89 8.17
CA ASP A 268 -23.13 -15.35 8.77
C ASP A 268 -22.26 -14.14 9.20
N PRO A 269 -22.05 -13.91 10.51
CA PRO A 269 -21.21 -12.82 10.99
C PRO A 269 -19.72 -13.01 10.69
N LEU A 270 -19.28 -14.22 10.37
CA LEU A 270 -17.89 -14.55 10.03
C LEU A 270 -17.69 -14.80 8.53
N TYR A 271 -18.68 -14.51 7.71
CA TYR A 271 -18.68 -14.77 6.28
C TYR A 271 -17.40 -14.29 5.58
N TRP A 272 -16.93 -13.09 5.88
CA TRP A 272 -15.68 -12.57 5.32
C TRP A 272 -14.46 -13.45 5.62
N LEU A 273 -14.38 -14.00 6.84
CA LEU A 273 -13.29 -14.91 7.23
C LEU A 273 -13.38 -16.24 6.47
N HIS A 274 -14.59 -16.78 6.30
CA HIS A 274 -14.82 -17.99 5.53
C HIS A 274 -14.43 -17.80 4.06
N VAL A 275 -14.84 -16.69 3.43
CA VAL A 275 -14.46 -16.34 2.06
C VAL A 275 -12.94 -16.20 1.92
N GLN A 276 -12.26 -15.60 2.90
CA GLN A 276 -10.79 -15.49 2.90
C GLN A 276 -10.10 -16.86 3.02
N ALA A 277 -10.67 -17.77 3.82
CA ALA A 277 -10.12 -19.10 3.98
C ALA A 277 -10.33 -19.96 2.72
N GLU A 278 -11.51 -19.90 2.13
CA GLU A 278 -11.88 -20.67 0.94
C GLU A 278 -11.18 -20.16 -0.33
N GLY A 279 -11.18 -18.84 -0.55
CA GLY A 279 -10.65 -18.25 -1.78
C GLY A 279 -9.12 -18.13 -1.81
N TRP A 280 -8.50 -17.88 -0.66
CA TRP A 280 -7.04 -17.61 -0.57
C TRP A 280 -6.30 -18.51 0.42
N GLY A 281 -6.94 -19.55 0.96
CA GLY A 281 -6.31 -20.44 1.91
C GLY A 281 -5.81 -19.73 3.18
N ARG A 282 -6.36 -18.56 3.52
CA ARG A 282 -5.93 -17.79 4.68
C ARG A 282 -6.42 -18.45 5.95
N GLY A 283 -5.50 -19.12 6.64
CA GLY A 283 -5.69 -19.72 7.93
C GLY A 283 -4.74 -19.16 8.98
N SER A 284 -4.66 -19.80 10.14
CA SER A 284 -3.64 -19.53 11.15
C SER A 284 -2.73 -20.74 11.28
N ALA A 285 -1.51 -20.63 10.75
CA ALA A 285 -0.47 -21.63 10.95
C ALA A 285 0.56 -21.12 11.97
N PRO A 286 1.19 -22.01 12.75
CA PRO A 286 2.35 -21.65 13.55
C PRO A 286 3.48 -21.09 12.69
N ILE A 287 4.18 -20.08 13.16
CA ILE A 287 5.20 -19.37 12.36
C ILE A 287 6.32 -20.28 11.84
N TRP A 288 6.70 -21.30 12.61
CA TRP A 288 7.70 -22.27 12.16
C TRP A 288 7.21 -23.13 10.99
N ASP A 289 5.92 -23.50 10.95
CA ASP A 289 5.34 -24.23 9.83
C ASP A 289 5.30 -23.33 8.57
N VAL A 290 4.95 -22.06 8.75
CA VAL A 290 5.01 -21.05 7.67
C VAL A 290 6.40 -21.00 7.07
N VAL A 291 7.44 -20.87 7.90
CA VAL A 291 8.84 -20.79 7.45
C VAL A 291 9.28 -22.09 6.78
N VAL A 292 9.01 -23.24 7.41
CA VAL A 292 9.38 -24.57 6.87
C VAL A 292 8.72 -24.83 5.53
N ASN A 293 7.41 -24.56 5.42
CA ASN A 293 6.67 -24.76 4.17
C ASN A 293 7.17 -23.80 3.07
N SER A 294 7.47 -22.54 3.44
CA SER A 294 8.05 -21.57 2.50
C SER A 294 9.42 -22.03 1.98
N VAL A 295 10.27 -22.57 2.83
CA VAL A 295 11.57 -23.14 2.40
C VAL A 295 11.37 -24.36 1.49
N ARG A 296 10.40 -25.23 1.82
CA ARG A 296 10.08 -26.38 0.94
C ARG A 296 9.64 -25.93 -0.44
N HIS A 297 8.85 -24.87 -0.55
CA HIS A 297 8.43 -24.29 -1.83
C HIS A 297 9.61 -23.79 -2.68
N ILE A 298 10.68 -23.25 -2.06
CA ILE A 298 11.88 -22.87 -2.82
C ILE A 298 12.53 -24.08 -3.48
N VAL A 299 12.54 -25.25 -2.81
CA VAL A 299 13.32 -26.41 -3.23
C VAL A 299 12.51 -27.34 -4.14
N SER A 300 11.20 -27.45 -3.93
CA SER A 300 10.34 -28.46 -4.58
C SER A 300 9.44 -27.90 -5.70
N ALA A 301 9.30 -26.57 -5.79
CA ALA A 301 8.43 -25.94 -6.76
C ALA A 301 9.15 -25.61 -8.07
N GLU A 302 8.37 -25.32 -9.13
CA GLU A 302 8.88 -24.73 -10.35
C GLU A 302 9.72 -23.48 -10.05
N TRP A 303 10.77 -23.25 -10.87
CA TRP A 303 11.74 -22.18 -10.66
C TRP A 303 11.10 -20.80 -10.34
N PHE A 304 9.94 -20.54 -10.95
CA PHE A 304 9.25 -19.27 -10.79
C PHE A 304 8.61 -19.14 -9.38
N ILE A 305 7.96 -20.19 -8.90
CA ILE A 305 7.40 -20.22 -7.53
C ILE A 305 8.55 -20.10 -6.51
N GLY A 306 9.66 -20.79 -6.75
CA GLY A 306 10.87 -20.66 -5.95
C GLY A 306 11.42 -19.22 -5.92
N TYR A 307 11.45 -18.54 -7.07
CA TYR A 307 11.86 -17.15 -7.18
C TYR A 307 10.95 -16.22 -6.35
N GLN A 308 9.63 -16.37 -6.48
CA GLN A 308 8.68 -15.57 -5.70
C GLN A 308 8.87 -15.82 -4.19
N GLN A 309 9.08 -17.07 -3.80
CA GLN A 309 9.29 -17.41 -2.40
C GLN A 309 10.60 -16.84 -1.83
N VAL A 310 11.66 -16.75 -2.64
CA VAL A 310 12.90 -16.06 -2.26
C VAL A 310 12.64 -14.57 -2.02
N LEU A 311 11.83 -13.92 -2.86
CA LEU A 311 11.45 -12.52 -2.66
C LEU A 311 10.64 -12.31 -1.37
N GLU A 312 9.79 -13.27 -1.00
CA GLU A 312 9.08 -13.25 0.30
C GLU A 312 10.09 -13.19 1.47
N PHE A 313 11.13 -14.03 1.46
CA PHE A 313 12.19 -13.99 2.50
C PHE A 313 13.02 -12.71 2.47
N VAL A 314 13.32 -12.18 1.28
CA VAL A 314 14.01 -10.88 1.15
C VAL A 314 13.18 -9.78 1.79
N PHE A 315 11.86 -9.74 1.54
CA PHE A 315 10.99 -8.75 2.13
C PHE A 315 10.74 -9.00 3.62
N LEU A 316 10.70 -10.24 4.09
CA LEU A 316 10.71 -10.55 5.53
C LEU A 316 11.93 -9.91 6.20
N ALA A 317 13.12 -10.09 5.63
CA ALA A 317 14.34 -9.45 6.15
C ALA A 317 14.25 -7.91 6.11
N ILE A 318 13.67 -7.33 5.06
CA ILE A 318 13.44 -5.87 4.95
C ILE A 318 12.47 -5.40 6.04
N PHE A 319 11.37 -6.11 6.30
CA PHE A 319 10.43 -5.79 7.38
C PHE A 319 11.10 -5.84 8.75
N LEU A 320 11.88 -6.89 9.04
CA LEU A 320 12.64 -7.02 10.29
C LEU A 320 13.69 -5.90 10.44
N ALA A 321 14.42 -5.59 9.37
CA ALA A 321 15.34 -4.46 9.35
C ALA A 321 14.61 -3.12 9.56
N THR A 322 13.40 -2.97 9.03
CA THR A 322 12.57 -1.78 9.25
C THR A 322 12.12 -1.67 10.70
N LEU A 323 11.70 -2.77 11.34
CA LEU A 323 11.37 -2.79 12.78
C LEU A 323 12.55 -2.35 13.62
N TRP A 324 13.74 -2.90 13.36
CA TRP A 324 14.97 -2.49 14.03
C TRP A 324 15.29 -1.01 13.80
N TRP A 325 15.15 -0.51 12.57
CA TRP A 325 15.36 0.88 12.22
C TRP A 325 14.37 1.81 12.92
N CYS A 326 13.07 1.47 12.96
CA CYS A 326 12.06 2.22 13.70
C CYS A 326 12.34 2.26 15.19
N TRP A 327 12.77 1.13 15.79
CA TRP A 327 13.18 1.06 17.19
C TRP A 327 14.39 1.95 17.47
N ARG A 328 15.42 1.89 16.65
CA ARG A 328 16.63 2.72 16.77
C ARG A 328 16.31 4.22 16.67
N LEU A 329 15.38 4.61 15.82
CA LEU A 329 14.91 5.99 15.67
C LEU A 329 13.88 6.39 16.72
N ARG A 330 13.48 5.48 17.61
CA ARG A 330 12.39 5.66 18.58
C ARG A 330 11.08 6.10 17.92
N ARG A 331 10.82 5.63 16.70
CA ARG A 331 9.56 5.86 15.96
C ARG A 331 8.57 4.74 16.27
N TYR A 332 8.08 4.71 17.52
CA TYR A 332 7.21 3.65 18.02
C TYR A 332 5.87 3.58 17.27
N GLU A 333 5.39 4.70 16.75
CA GLU A 333 4.21 4.77 15.89
C GLU A 333 4.39 3.95 14.61
N TRP A 334 5.55 4.05 13.94
CA TRP A 334 5.87 3.23 12.77
C TRP A 334 6.16 1.79 13.15
N LEU A 335 6.85 1.59 14.27
CA LEU A 335 7.16 0.25 14.78
C LEU A 335 5.88 -0.59 14.96
N VAL A 336 4.86 -0.02 15.60
CA VAL A 336 3.58 -0.71 15.84
C VAL A 336 2.88 -1.02 14.52
N PHE A 337 2.84 -0.08 13.57
CA PHE A 337 2.21 -0.29 12.26
C PHE A 337 2.91 -1.41 11.47
N VAL A 338 4.24 -1.38 11.39
CA VAL A 338 5.05 -2.41 10.71
C VAL A 338 4.90 -3.77 11.39
N ALA A 339 4.92 -3.81 12.74
CA ALA A 339 4.80 -5.05 13.51
C ALA A 339 3.45 -5.73 13.29
N ILE A 340 2.33 -4.98 13.39
CA ILE A 340 0.98 -5.53 13.17
C ILE A 340 0.84 -6.01 11.72
N THR A 341 1.32 -5.23 10.75
CA THR A 341 1.31 -5.62 9.34
C THR A 341 2.08 -6.92 9.13
N LEU A 342 3.31 -7.03 9.65
CA LEU A 342 4.13 -8.23 9.51
C LEU A 342 3.46 -9.45 10.15
N VAL A 343 2.95 -9.32 11.37
CA VAL A 343 2.25 -10.41 12.07
C VAL A 343 1.03 -10.88 11.29
N SER A 344 0.26 -9.94 10.68
CA SER A 344 -0.91 -10.32 9.88
C SER A 344 -0.55 -11.10 8.61
N LEU A 345 0.62 -10.82 8.02
CA LEU A 345 1.11 -11.48 6.80
C LEU A 345 1.74 -12.85 7.06
N CYS A 346 2.27 -13.07 8.25
CA CYS A 346 2.91 -14.34 8.64
C CYS A 346 1.92 -15.38 9.20
N ARG A 347 0.61 -15.27 8.96
CA ARG A 347 -0.41 -16.18 9.48
C ARG A 347 -0.92 -17.22 8.46
N GLY A 348 -0.47 -17.14 7.22
CA GLY A 348 -0.84 -18.09 6.15
C GLY A 348 -0.10 -19.43 6.25
N PRO A 349 -0.39 -20.40 5.36
CA PRO A 349 0.34 -21.66 5.30
C PRO A 349 1.79 -21.51 4.84
N VAL A 350 2.09 -20.45 4.10
CA VAL A 350 3.42 -20.04 3.62
C VAL A 350 3.52 -18.51 3.74
N LEU A 351 4.73 -17.97 3.62
CA LEU A 351 4.91 -16.52 3.44
C LEU A 351 4.29 -16.13 2.10
N LEU A 352 3.39 -15.16 2.14
CA LEU A 352 2.67 -14.73 0.93
C LEU A 352 2.38 -13.23 0.98
N SER A 353 2.70 -12.56 -0.13
CA SER A 353 2.39 -11.13 -0.35
C SER A 353 3.12 -10.14 0.56
N LEU A 354 4.23 -10.52 1.20
CA LEU A 354 5.10 -9.58 1.93
C LEU A 354 5.63 -8.46 1.01
N PRO A 355 6.15 -8.78 -0.19
CA PRO A 355 6.65 -7.74 -1.10
C PRO A 355 5.56 -6.77 -1.57
N ARG A 356 4.38 -7.30 -1.89
CA ARG A 356 3.21 -6.53 -2.31
C ARG A 356 2.72 -5.60 -1.18
N ASN A 357 2.55 -6.14 0.04
CA ASN A 357 2.17 -5.36 1.21
C ASN A 357 3.29 -4.42 1.70
N GLY A 358 4.52 -4.63 1.26
CA GLY A 358 5.60 -3.66 1.43
C GLY A 358 5.29 -2.32 0.78
N LEU A 359 4.52 -2.27 -0.32
CA LEU A 359 4.04 -1.03 -0.94
C LEU A 359 3.05 -0.30 -0.03
N ASP A 360 2.20 -1.03 0.68
CA ASP A 360 1.17 -0.49 1.56
C ASP A 360 1.75 -0.01 2.90
N CYS A 361 2.88 -0.59 3.30
CA CYS A 361 3.57 -0.27 4.54
C CYS A 361 4.60 0.84 4.32
N PHE A 362 4.16 2.11 4.27
CA PHE A 362 5.02 3.25 3.93
C PHE A 362 6.31 3.37 4.78
N PRO A 363 6.40 2.95 6.06
CA PRO A 363 7.66 2.95 6.78
C PRO A 363 8.71 2.01 6.17
N VAL A 364 8.28 0.90 5.54
CA VAL A 364 9.18 -0.01 4.79
C VAL A 364 9.78 0.73 3.60
N MET A 365 8.98 1.48 2.84
CA MET A 365 9.45 2.29 1.73
C MET A 365 10.44 3.37 2.17
N LEU A 366 10.17 4.03 3.32
CA LEU A 366 11.08 5.03 3.90
C LEU A 366 12.38 4.40 4.38
N ALA A 367 12.36 3.21 5.00
CA ALA A 367 13.56 2.49 5.43
C ALA A 367 14.44 2.08 4.24
N MET A 368 13.83 1.52 3.18
CA MET A 368 14.53 1.18 1.93
C MET A 368 15.14 2.43 1.28
N ALA A 369 14.39 3.53 1.22
CA ALA A 369 14.87 4.80 0.69
C ALA A 369 16.02 5.39 1.54
N ALA A 370 15.97 5.24 2.87
CA ALA A 370 17.04 5.64 3.78
C ALA A 370 18.31 4.82 3.51
N ALA A 371 18.19 3.49 3.46
CA ALA A 371 19.30 2.60 3.16
C ALA A 371 19.93 2.92 1.79
N LEU A 372 19.11 3.17 0.77
CA LEU A 372 19.57 3.53 -0.56
C LEU A 372 20.26 4.91 -0.58
N SER A 373 19.76 5.87 0.22
CA SER A 373 20.29 7.24 0.27
C SER A 373 21.69 7.35 0.85
N THR A 374 22.09 6.40 1.71
CA THR A 374 23.44 6.35 2.33
C THR A 374 24.50 5.76 1.41
N ARG A 375 24.12 5.12 0.32
CA ARG A 375 25.04 4.43 -0.60
C ARG A 375 25.74 5.41 -1.57
N ARG A 376 26.86 4.97 -2.14
CA ARG A 376 27.54 5.69 -3.22
C ARG A 376 26.61 5.87 -4.42
N ARG A 377 26.82 6.94 -5.21
CA ARG A 377 25.93 7.30 -6.34
C ARG A 377 25.71 6.12 -7.31
N TRP A 378 26.75 5.40 -7.67
CA TRP A 378 26.65 4.27 -8.60
C TRP A 378 25.86 3.10 -8.00
N LEU A 379 26.05 2.77 -6.69
CA LEU A 379 25.27 1.75 -6.00
C LEU A 379 23.78 2.08 -5.95
N ARG A 380 23.43 3.35 -5.75
CA ARG A 380 22.02 3.77 -5.79
C ARG A 380 21.41 3.50 -7.15
N TRP A 381 22.10 3.91 -8.22
CA TRP A 381 21.60 3.66 -9.57
C TRP A 381 21.55 2.17 -9.89
N ALA A 382 22.57 1.39 -9.53
CA ALA A 382 22.56 -0.05 -9.71
C ALA A 382 21.40 -0.73 -8.98
N THR A 383 21.11 -0.32 -7.73
CA THR A 383 19.96 -0.84 -6.98
C THR A 383 18.64 -0.46 -7.64
N LEU A 384 18.47 0.79 -8.08
CA LEU A 384 17.24 1.22 -8.75
C LEU A 384 17.03 0.51 -10.10
N VAL A 385 18.11 0.25 -10.85
CA VAL A 385 18.06 -0.54 -12.09
C VAL A 385 17.68 -1.98 -11.78
N LEU A 386 18.26 -2.59 -10.75
CA LEU A 386 17.90 -3.94 -10.32
C LEU A 386 16.42 -4.00 -9.88
N MET A 387 15.94 -3.04 -9.12
CA MET A 387 14.53 -2.96 -8.73
C MET A 387 13.62 -2.82 -9.96
N ALA A 388 13.97 -1.97 -10.92
CA ALA A 388 13.22 -1.80 -12.15
C ALA A 388 13.23 -3.08 -13.02
N ALA A 389 14.36 -3.78 -13.10
CA ALA A 389 14.45 -5.07 -13.79
C ALA A 389 13.58 -6.14 -13.13
N THR A 390 13.61 -6.24 -11.80
CA THR A 390 12.72 -7.13 -11.04
C THR A 390 11.25 -6.76 -11.22
N ALA A 391 10.92 -5.46 -11.23
CA ALA A 391 9.57 -4.99 -11.51
C ALA A 391 9.12 -5.36 -12.95
N ALA A 392 10.02 -5.26 -13.93
CA ALA A 392 9.73 -5.67 -15.31
C ALA A 392 9.49 -7.20 -15.40
N ILE A 393 10.31 -8.01 -14.74
CA ILE A 393 10.13 -9.47 -14.68
C ILE A 393 8.77 -9.79 -14.03
N ASN A 394 8.46 -9.24 -12.87
CA ASN A 394 7.18 -9.45 -12.20
C ASN A 394 5.98 -8.96 -13.04
N THR A 395 6.19 -7.93 -13.86
CA THR A 395 5.17 -7.46 -14.81
C THR A 395 4.95 -8.48 -15.92
N LEU A 396 6.01 -8.98 -16.53
CA LEU A 396 5.90 -9.98 -17.60
C LEU A 396 5.22 -11.26 -17.10
N THR A 397 5.57 -11.73 -15.90
CA THR A 397 4.92 -12.88 -15.27
C THR A 397 3.44 -12.63 -14.95
N LEU A 398 3.10 -11.48 -14.36
CA LEU A 398 1.70 -11.11 -14.16
C LEU A 398 0.91 -11.13 -15.48
N LEU A 399 1.48 -10.57 -16.54
CA LEU A 399 0.83 -10.48 -17.85
C LEU A 399 0.76 -11.84 -18.58
N ALA A 400 1.63 -12.79 -18.23
CA ALA A 400 1.60 -14.18 -18.68
C ALA A 400 0.64 -15.08 -17.90
N ASP A 401 -0.20 -14.49 -17.00
CA ASP A 401 -1.12 -15.22 -16.12
C ASP A 401 -0.46 -16.02 -14.99
N GLU A 402 0.78 -15.68 -14.66
CA GLU A 402 1.47 -16.27 -13.52
C GLU A 402 1.30 -15.38 -12.28
N TRP A 403 0.99 -15.97 -11.14
CA TRP A 403 0.78 -15.22 -9.90
C TRP A 403 2.07 -14.56 -9.43
N THR A 404 2.02 -13.27 -9.20
CA THR A 404 3.12 -12.44 -8.70
C THR A 404 2.72 -11.72 -7.41
N GLY A 405 3.11 -12.23 -6.24
CA GLY A 405 2.95 -11.52 -4.97
C GLY A 405 1.88 -11.96 -4.00
#